data_884e9984a65d547e62669ab5d54f9f63
#
_entry.id   884e9984a65d547e62669ab5d54f9f63
#
_cell.length_a   1.000
_cell.length_b   1.000
_cell.length_c   1.000
_cell.angle_alpha   90.00
_cell.angle_beta   90.00
_cell.angle_gamma   90.00
#
_symmetry.space_group_name_H-M   'P 1'
#
loop_
_entity.id
_entity.type
_entity.pdbx_description
1 polymer ?
#
loop_
_entity_poly.entity_id
_entity_poly.type
_entity_poly.pdbx_seq_one_letter_code
_entity_poly.pdbx_strand_id
1 'polypeptide(L)'
;MRRRRPAVWNHGQAMKFASRTRQTPDLPGTSGTARVDRRARALLARLAPGDVAVIDLLDLDRATAQALVDSRVVAVLNASSMISGRYPNLGPQVLADAGVLMVDQLGPTLFTSVKDGEKVRVDGETVHAGEGRVLSGRLLGADRVRELTDDARSGLSHQLESFTHNSTEFLRREQDLLLHGQGVPVPRTKIADRPVVVVVPGRDYVEELAAVRRFVAEQRPVLVGVDRGADAIRSARLRPDIVVVSANAGDDELPEPKTLKSARDVILRVDRGANRNAGERFTKLGVTPLLFESTATTEDAALILADAQHASVIVGVGMHATLDEFLDRQRAGLASTYLTRLKVGPRLVDATAVPTLYSGRVRPRHLLAVVVAGAVALAAAIGTTPVGQEWADALTGQLSDLLDQLQGMFQ
;
A
#
# COMPACT_ATOMS: atom_id res chain seq x y z
N MET A 1 -27.34 -10.31 94.04
CA MET A 1 -27.70 -9.99 92.70
C MET A 1 -26.56 -9.19 92.01
N ARG A 2 -25.66 -9.85 91.27
CA ARG A 2 -24.53 -9.22 90.55
C ARG A 2 -24.72 -9.50 89.06
N ARG A 3 -24.99 -8.45 88.30
CA ARG A 3 -25.06 -8.54 86.82
C ARG A 3 -23.70 -8.54 86.23
N ARG A 4 -23.37 -9.56 85.39
CA ARG A 4 -22.16 -9.70 84.61
C ARG A 4 -22.28 -8.82 83.36
N ARG A 5 -21.27 -8.01 83.07
CA ARG A 5 -21.09 -7.28 81.79
C ARG A 5 -20.40 -8.18 80.76
N PRO A 6 -20.77 -8.16 79.49
CA PRO A 6 -20.05 -8.90 78.47
C PRO A 6 -18.79 -8.17 77.99
N ALA A 7 -17.75 -8.93 77.64
CA ALA A 7 -16.47 -8.48 77.17
C ALA A 7 -16.60 -7.96 75.71
N VAL A 8 -15.99 -6.80 75.46
CA VAL A 8 -15.85 -6.18 74.10
C VAL A 8 -14.56 -6.74 73.46
N TRP A 9 -14.72 -7.37 72.32
CA TRP A 9 -13.59 -7.80 71.48
C TRP A 9 -13.07 -6.62 70.70
N ASN A 10 -11.78 -6.33 70.85
CA ASN A 10 -11.08 -5.28 70.15
C ASN A 10 -10.66 -5.79 68.78
N HIS A 11 -11.21 -5.25 67.69
CA HIS A 11 -10.81 -5.59 66.34
C HIS A 11 -9.54 -4.83 65.98
N GLY A 12 -8.50 -5.58 65.68
CA GLY A 12 -7.21 -5.07 65.22
C GLY A 12 -7.37 -4.28 63.93
N GLN A 13 -6.89 -3.05 63.95
CA GLN A 13 -6.74 -2.19 62.77
C GLN A 13 -5.66 -2.76 61.85
N ALA A 14 -6.11 -3.28 60.71
CA ALA A 14 -5.22 -3.56 59.59
C ALA A 14 -4.72 -2.24 59.01
N MET A 15 -3.44 -1.93 59.19
CA MET A 15 -2.77 -0.84 58.48
C MET A 15 -2.82 -1.07 57.00
N LYS A 16 -3.66 -0.32 56.29
CA LYS A 16 -3.61 -0.18 54.84
C LYS A 16 -2.37 0.62 54.48
N PHE A 17 -1.36 -0.04 53.94
CA PHE A 17 -0.28 0.67 53.21
C PHE A 17 -0.91 1.32 51.98
N ALA A 18 -1.17 2.61 52.08
CA ALA A 18 -1.46 3.44 50.91
C ALA A 18 -0.18 3.54 50.10
N SER A 19 -0.12 2.85 48.97
CA SER A 19 0.91 3.08 47.96
C SER A 19 0.78 4.54 47.53
N ARG A 20 1.70 5.39 47.99
CA ARG A 20 1.87 6.73 47.42
C ARG A 20 2.31 6.56 45.97
N THR A 21 1.38 6.56 45.05
CA THR A 21 1.67 6.87 43.66
C THR A 21 2.28 8.29 43.67
N ARG A 22 3.59 8.37 43.41
CA ARG A 22 4.23 9.65 43.15
C ARG A 22 3.51 10.24 41.96
N GLN A 23 2.65 11.22 42.19
CA GLN A 23 2.19 12.12 41.16
C GLN A 23 3.45 12.85 40.66
N THR A 24 3.96 12.43 39.53
CA THR A 24 4.94 13.21 38.77
C THR A 24 4.24 14.53 38.48
N PRO A 25 4.87 15.69 38.75
CA PRO A 25 4.26 16.97 38.40
C PRO A 25 3.95 16.97 36.92
N ASP A 26 2.74 17.42 36.57
CA ASP A 26 2.28 17.59 35.20
C ASP A 26 3.14 18.70 34.58
N LEU A 27 4.28 18.30 34.01
CA LEU A 27 5.17 19.21 33.30
C LEU A 27 4.50 19.59 31.98
N PRO A 28 4.53 20.87 31.57
CA PRO A 28 3.93 21.29 30.31
C PRO A 28 4.53 20.55 29.12
N GLY A 29 3.72 20.30 28.08
CA GLY A 29 4.14 19.64 26.85
C GLY A 29 3.50 18.28 26.60
N THR A 30 3.74 17.73 25.40
CA THR A 30 3.23 16.43 24.95
C THR A 30 4.27 15.34 25.23
N SER A 31 3.85 14.25 25.89
CA SER A 31 4.73 13.13 26.22
C SER A 31 4.30 11.86 25.49
N GLY A 32 5.27 11.08 25.02
CA GLY A 32 5.04 9.81 24.34
C GLY A 32 6.26 8.90 24.38
N THR A 33 6.11 7.69 23.85
CA THR A 33 7.23 6.76 23.69
C THR A 33 7.89 6.99 22.33
N ALA A 34 9.19 7.27 22.29
CA ALA A 34 9.91 7.49 21.05
C ALA A 34 10.05 6.18 20.27
N ARG A 35 9.71 6.21 19.00
CA ARG A 35 10.08 5.19 18.01
C ARG A 35 11.06 5.80 17.03
N VAL A 36 12.23 5.20 16.94
CA VAL A 36 13.37 5.77 16.23
C VAL A 36 13.77 4.89 15.06
N ASP A 37 13.67 5.42 13.86
CA ASP A 37 14.24 4.80 12.65
C ASP A 37 14.45 5.88 11.57
N ARG A 38 15.58 5.83 10.87
CA ARG A 38 15.83 6.73 9.73
C ARG A 38 14.99 6.37 8.51
N ARG A 39 14.56 5.11 8.41
CA ARG A 39 13.74 4.60 7.32
C ARG A 39 12.27 4.68 7.71
N ALA A 40 11.52 5.60 7.09
CA ALA A 40 10.12 5.84 7.41
C ALA A 40 9.27 4.55 7.38
N ARG A 41 9.45 3.68 6.39
CA ARG A 41 8.70 2.43 6.26
C ARG A 41 8.93 1.45 7.43
N ALA A 42 10.17 1.33 7.89
CA ALA A 42 10.50 0.46 9.04
C ALA A 42 9.93 1.02 10.35
N LEU A 43 9.93 2.35 10.47
CA LEU A 43 9.32 3.04 11.61
C LEU A 43 7.81 2.82 11.65
N LEU A 44 7.11 3.09 10.53
CA LEU A 44 5.65 2.97 10.42
C LEU A 44 5.12 1.60 10.83
N ALA A 45 5.85 0.52 10.54
CA ALA A 45 5.48 -0.84 10.93
C ALA A 45 5.50 -1.09 12.46
N ARG A 46 6.12 -0.21 13.24
CA ARG A 46 6.31 -0.36 14.70
C ARG A 46 5.60 0.68 15.54
N LEU A 47 4.99 1.68 14.90
CA LEU A 47 4.26 2.75 15.59
C LEU A 47 2.98 2.23 16.27
N ALA A 48 2.72 2.77 17.43
CA ALA A 48 1.50 2.55 18.19
C ALA A 48 0.84 3.90 18.55
N PRO A 49 -0.48 3.94 18.78
CA PRO A 49 -1.17 5.15 19.21
C PRO A 49 -0.53 5.78 20.46
N GLY A 50 -0.24 7.08 20.41
CA GLY A 50 0.41 7.82 21.50
C GLY A 50 1.95 7.82 21.42
N ASP A 51 2.55 7.18 20.43
CA ASP A 51 3.99 7.23 20.22
C ASP A 51 4.45 8.59 19.65
N VAL A 52 5.74 8.86 19.81
CA VAL A 52 6.46 9.97 19.19
C VAL A 52 7.35 9.39 18.09
N ALA A 53 7.09 9.77 16.84
CA ALA A 53 7.87 9.32 15.69
C ALA A 53 9.16 10.15 15.56
N VAL A 54 10.31 9.47 15.47
CA VAL A 54 11.62 10.10 15.28
C VAL A 54 12.17 9.69 13.92
N ILE A 55 12.31 10.67 13.01
CA ILE A 55 12.62 10.48 11.59
C ILE A 55 13.75 11.39 11.12
N ASP A 56 14.28 11.11 9.93
CA ASP A 56 15.25 11.96 9.22
C ASP A 56 14.80 12.07 7.76
N LEU A 57 13.83 12.94 7.50
CA LEU A 57 13.28 13.13 6.17
C LEU A 57 13.36 14.61 5.77
N LEU A 58 14.02 14.88 4.66
CA LEU A 58 13.97 16.17 4.01
C LEU A 58 12.70 16.22 3.14
N ASP A 59 11.89 17.28 3.30
CA ASP A 59 10.64 17.44 2.54
C ASP A 59 9.66 16.26 2.76
N LEU A 60 9.05 16.22 3.94
CA LEU A 60 8.11 15.15 4.31
C LEU A 60 6.96 15.05 3.31
N ASP A 61 6.83 13.88 2.67
CA ASP A 61 5.79 13.62 1.70
C ASP A 61 4.41 13.35 2.34
N ARG A 62 3.35 13.57 1.56
CA ARG A 62 1.97 13.40 2.00
C ARG A 62 1.65 11.97 2.45
N ALA A 63 2.16 10.95 1.74
CA ALA A 63 1.84 9.57 2.03
C ALA A 63 2.43 9.12 3.36
N THR A 64 3.69 9.51 3.62
CA THR A 64 4.35 9.25 4.92
C THR A 64 3.64 9.99 6.06
N ALA A 65 3.27 11.27 5.83
CA ALA A 65 2.52 12.04 6.83
C ALA A 65 1.16 11.42 7.15
N GLN A 66 0.41 10.98 6.13
CA GLN A 66 -0.86 10.30 6.34
C GLN A 66 -0.69 9.00 7.13
N ALA A 67 0.32 8.20 6.82
CA ALA A 67 0.59 6.97 7.56
C ALA A 67 0.96 7.22 9.03
N LEU A 68 1.65 8.35 9.34
CA LEU A 68 1.92 8.80 10.70
C LEU A 68 0.62 9.18 11.43
N VAL A 69 -0.29 9.91 10.76
CA VAL A 69 -1.62 10.25 11.30
C VAL A 69 -2.44 8.98 11.58
N ASP A 70 -2.48 8.05 10.63
CA ASP A 70 -3.22 6.79 10.75
C ASP A 70 -2.69 5.93 11.91
N SER A 71 -1.37 6.02 12.19
CA SER A 71 -0.72 5.40 13.35
C SER A 71 -1.02 6.13 14.67
N ARG A 72 -1.72 7.26 14.65
CA ARG A 72 -2.13 8.08 15.81
C ARG A 72 -0.94 8.51 16.68
N VAL A 73 0.14 8.94 16.04
CA VAL A 73 1.28 9.51 16.76
C VAL A 73 0.90 10.87 17.36
N VAL A 74 1.47 11.20 18.53
CA VAL A 74 1.18 12.47 19.20
C VAL A 74 2.17 13.57 18.79
N ALA A 75 3.35 13.19 18.34
CA ALA A 75 4.36 14.13 17.84
C ALA A 75 5.26 13.47 16.81
N VAL A 76 5.85 14.30 15.94
CA VAL A 76 6.88 13.94 14.98
C VAL A 76 8.11 14.79 15.21
N LEU A 77 9.25 14.14 15.47
CA LEU A 77 10.55 14.75 15.63
C LEU A 77 11.41 14.44 14.40
N ASN A 78 11.82 15.45 13.67
CA ASN A 78 12.60 15.29 12.45
C ASN A 78 13.99 15.91 12.57
N ALA A 79 15.01 15.14 12.20
CA ALA A 79 16.38 15.65 12.18
C ALA A 79 16.59 16.72 11.11
N SER A 80 16.02 16.53 9.94
CA SER A 80 16.08 17.42 8.79
C SER A 80 14.92 18.43 8.75
N SER A 81 14.85 19.28 7.72
CA SER A 81 13.71 20.18 7.51
C SER A 81 12.53 19.43 6.89
N MET A 82 11.34 19.53 7.49
CA MET A 82 10.11 18.98 6.92
C MET A 82 9.63 19.78 5.70
N ILE A 83 9.99 21.05 5.60
CA ILE A 83 9.75 21.93 4.45
C ILE A 83 11.05 22.65 4.15
N SER A 84 11.70 22.29 3.05
CA SER A 84 12.99 22.88 2.64
C SER A 84 12.84 24.19 1.86
N GLY A 85 11.65 24.48 1.38
CA GLY A 85 11.37 25.61 0.49
C GLY A 85 11.67 25.33 -0.99
N ARG A 86 12.10 24.11 -1.34
CA ARG A 86 12.36 23.74 -2.74
C ARG A 86 11.08 23.59 -3.55
N TYR A 87 10.05 23.06 -2.92
CA TYR A 87 8.72 22.87 -3.49
C TYR A 87 7.68 22.78 -2.36
N PRO A 88 6.41 23.09 -2.63
CA PRO A 88 5.36 22.97 -1.63
C PRO A 88 5.00 21.49 -1.39
N ASN A 89 5.71 20.85 -0.45
CA ASN A 89 5.36 19.50 -0.02
C ASN A 89 4.18 19.53 0.95
N LEU A 90 3.30 18.54 0.85
CA LEU A 90 1.99 18.54 1.52
C LEU A 90 1.99 17.77 2.85
N GLY A 91 3.07 17.06 3.18
CA GLY A 91 3.12 16.23 4.37
C GLY A 91 2.93 17.00 5.68
N PRO A 92 3.65 18.09 5.93
CA PRO A 92 3.49 18.88 7.15
C PRO A 92 2.08 19.48 7.33
N GLN A 93 1.40 19.81 6.22
CA GLN A 93 0.00 20.28 6.28
C GLN A 93 -0.92 19.17 6.79
N VAL A 94 -0.75 17.93 6.32
CA VAL A 94 -1.55 16.77 6.79
C VAL A 94 -1.37 16.54 8.29
N LEU A 95 -0.13 16.64 8.80
CA LEU A 95 0.14 16.51 10.23
C LEU A 95 -0.46 17.67 11.03
N ALA A 96 -0.35 18.91 10.52
CA ALA A 96 -0.92 20.10 11.17
C ALA A 96 -2.44 20.02 11.25
N ASP A 97 -3.12 19.62 10.18
CA ASP A 97 -4.58 19.46 10.12
C ASP A 97 -5.08 18.35 11.07
N ALA A 98 -4.25 17.34 11.31
CA ALA A 98 -4.51 16.27 12.28
C ALA A 98 -4.14 16.64 13.73
N GLY A 99 -3.60 17.84 13.98
CA GLY A 99 -3.18 18.29 15.30
C GLY A 99 -1.94 17.58 15.86
N VAL A 100 -1.13 16.95 15.00
CA VAL A 100 0.11 16.28 15.40
C VAL A 100 1.19 17.33 15.64
N LEU A 101 1.85 17.27 16.82
CA LEU A 101 2.94 18.18 17.15
C LEU A 101 4.18 17.90 16.28
N MET A 102 4.75 18.90 15.66
CA MET A 102 5.90 18.77 14.79
C MET A 102 7.06 19.63 15.25
N VAL A 103 8.24 19.01 15.43
CA VAL A 103 9.50 19.72 15.65
C VAL A 103 10.51 19.20 14.64
N ASP A 104 11.03 20.09 13.78
CA ASP A 104 12.02 19.76 12.78
C ASP A 104 13.38 20.44 13.03
N GLN A 105 14.37 20.16 12.19
CA GLN A 105 15.73 20.71 12.28
C GLN A 105 16.42 20.38 13.60
N LEU A 106 16.09 19.24 14.23
CA LEU A 106 16.74 18.78 15.46
C LEU A 106 18.19 18.32 15.24
N GLY A 107 18.60 18.19 13.98
CA GLY A 107 19.96 17.80 13.59
C GLY A 107 20.24 16.30 13.78
N PRO A 108 21.42 15.84 13.30
CA PRO A 108 21.78 14.42 13.33
C PRO A 108 21.97 13.88 14.75
N THR A 109 22.19 14.75 15.74
CA THR A 109 22.29 14.41 17.16
C THR A 109 20.99 13.85 17.73
N LEU A 110 19.86 14.06 17.07
CA LEU A 110 18.56 13.50 17.44
C LEU A 110 18.64 11.97 17.65
N PHE A 111 19.27 11.24 16.71
CA PHE A 111 19.38 9.79 16.75
C PHE A 111 20.36 9.23 17.80
N THR A 112 21.25 10.06 18.31
CA THR A 112 22.14 9.68 19.42
C THR A 112 21.57 10.08 20.76
N SER A 113 20.69 11.08 20.80
CA SER A 113 20.11 11.63 22.01
C SER A 113 18.78 10.99 22.38
N VAL A 114 18.02 10.47 21.43
CA VAL A 114 16.73 9.79 21.68
C VAL A 114 16.89 8.31 21.34
N LYS A 115 16.60 7.46 22.31
CA LYS A 115 16.67 6.00 22.13
C LYS A 115 15.29 5.43 21.79
N ASP A 116 15.25 4.38 20.98
CA ASP A 116 14.02 3.67 20.66
C ASP A 116 13.37 3.10 21.94
N GLY A 117 12.08 3.31 22.12
CA GLY A 117 11.32 2.90 23.31
C GLY A 117 11.45 3.83 24.52
N GLU A 118 12.23 4.90 24.44
CA GLU A 118 12.40 5.86 25.52
C GLU A 118 11.21 6.83 25.64
N LYS A 119 10.87 7.24 26.85
CA LYS A 119 9.89 8.30 27.06
C LYS A 119 10.49 9.67 26.75
N VAL A 120 9.84 10.40 25.87
CA VAL A 120 10.22 11.77 25.50
C VAL A 120 9.08 12.73 25.78
N ARG A 121 9.40 13.97 26.08
CA ARG A 121 8.46 15.08 26.28
C ARG A 121 8.84 16.22 25.36
N VAL A 122 7.89 16.71 24.62
CA VAL A 122 8.04 17.85 23.69
C VAL A 122 7.32 19.05 24.29
N ASP A 123 8.07 20.12 24.50
CA ASP A 123 7.57 21.37 25.08
C ASP A 123 7.99 22.54 24.18
N GLY A 124 7.07 22.99 23.32
CA GLY A 124 7.37 23.95 22.29
C GLY A 124 8.45 23.45 21.33
N GLU A 125 9.55 24.18 21.21
CA GLU A 125 10.72 23.85 20.36
C GLU A 125 11.69 22.87 21.03
N THR A 126 11.44 22.53 22.29
CA THR A 126 12.35 21.78 23.13
C THR A 126 11.91 20.33 23.30
N VAL A 127 12.81 19.39 23.05
CA VAL A 127 12.61 17.97 23.24
C VAL A 127 13.43 17.48 24.42
N HIS A 128 12.78 16.97 25.44
CA HIS A 128 13.39 16.38 26.63
C HIS A 128 13.41 14.87 26.49
N ALA A 129 14.59 14.27 26.54
CA ALA A 129 14.80 12.82 26.45
C ALA A 129 15.57 12.32 27.67
N GLY A 130 15.11 11.20 28.26
CA GLY A 130 15.78 10.46 29.32
C GLY A 130 16.52 11.30 30.36
N GLU A 131 17.74 10.94 30.69
CA GLU A 131 18.58 11.49 31.77
C GLU A 131 18.96 12.99 31.60
N GLY A 132 17.98 13.87 31.35
CA GLY A 132 18.20 15.31 31.24
C GLY A 132 18.75 15.79 29.89
N ARG A 133 18.72 14.95 28.86
CA ARG A 133 19.10 15.34 27.51
C ARG A 133 18.04 16.27 26.92
N VAL A 134 18.48 17.40 26.43
CA VAL A 134 17.62 18.43 25.85
C VAL A 134 18.09 18.74 24.44
N LEU A 135 17.15 18.73 23.51
CA LEU A 135 17.37 19.09 22.12
C LEU A 135 16.46 20.28 21.79
N SER A 136 16.91 21.16 20.94
CA SER A 136 16.11 22.27 20.43
C SER A 136 16.03 22.17 18.91
N GLY A 137 14.81 22.32 18.39
CA GLY A 137 14.52 22.32 16.97
C GLY A 137 13.66 23.53 16.61
N ARG A 138 12.91 23.41 15.52
CA ARG A 138 11.94 24.39 15.06
C ARG A 138 10.53 23.81 15.19
N LEU A 139 9.68 24.46 15.98
CA LEU A 139 8.27 24.09 16.08
C LEU A 139 7.53 24.47 14.78
N LEU A 140 6.84 23.53 14.19
CA LEU A 140 6.00 23.72 13.01
C LEU A 140 4.52 23.71 13.41
N GLY A 141 4.00 24.88 13.81
CA GLY A 141 2.56 25.09 13.95
C GLY A 141 1.89 25.30 12.58
N ALA A 142 0.57 25.20 12.55
CA ALA A 142 -0.22 25.30 11.32
C ALA A 142 0.05 26.60 10.52
N ASP A 143 0.21 27.73 11.19
CA ASP A 143 0.49 29.01 10.54
C ASP A 143 1.88 29.02 9.91
N ARG A 144 2.89 28.48 10.61
CA ARG A 144 4.24 28.38 10.09
C ARG A 144 4.34 27.42 8.91
N VAL A 145 3.59 26.32 8.93
CA VAL A 145 3.49 25.40 7.80
C VAL A 145 2.92 26.12 6.57
N ARG A 146 1.86 26.92 6.73
CA ARG A 146 1.26 27.69 5.62
C ARG A 146 2.27 28.68 5.04
N GLU A 147 2.92 29.48 5.90
CA GLU A 147 3.92 30.45 5.48
C GLU A 147 5.05 29.79 4.67
N LEU A 148 5.67 28.72 5.20
CA LEU A 148 6.73 27.98 4.52
C LEU A 148 6.27 27.34 3.20
N THR A 149 5.00 26.89 3.14
CA THR A 149 4.43 26.31 1.92
C THR A 149 4.20 27.39 0.86
N ASP A 150 3.78 28.58 1.24
CA ASP A 150 3.59 29.70 0.31
C ASP A 150 4.95 30.22 -0.21
N ASP A 151 5.96 30.28 0.64
CA ASP A 151 7.34 30.57 0.21
C ASP A 151 7.85 29.52 -0.78
N ALA A 152 7.56 28.24 -0.52
CA ALA A 152 7.96 27.14 -1.39
C ALA A 152 7.23 27.16 -2.75
N ARG A 153 6.03 27.70 -2.84
CA ARG A 153 5.32 27.92 -4.12
C ARG A 153 6.06 28.89 -5.03
N SER A 154 6.71 29.89 -4.48
CA SER A 154 7.55 30.79 -5.27
C SER A 154 8.80 30.10 -5.85
N GLY A 155 9.31 29.05 -5.17
CA GLY A 155 10.38 28.17 -5.65
C GLY A 155 9.96 27.21 -6.78
N LEU A 156 8.66 27.05 -7.02
CA LEU A 156 8.11 26.11 -8.01
C LEU A 156 8.61 26.36 -9.44
N SER A 157 8.87 27.62 -9.80
CA SER A 157 9.40 27.98 -11.12
C SER A 157 10.74 27.32 -11.43
N HIS A 158 11.65 27.32 -10.46
CA HIS A 158 12.95 26.65 -10.57
C HIS A 158 12.82 25.13 -10.65
N GLN A 159 11.79 24.61 -10.03
CA GLN A 159 11.49 23.17 -10.08
C GLN A 159 10.97 22.74 -11.45
N LEU A 160 10.07 23.53 -12.03
CA LEU A 160 9.56 23.28 -13.38
C LEU A 160 10.67 23.31 -14.42
N GLU A 161 11.62 24.25 -14.28
CA GLU A 161 12.80 24.31 -15.14
C GLU A 161 13.66 23.06 -14.97
N SER A 162 13.95 22.67 -13.73
CA SER A 162 14.70 21.44 -13.42
C SER A 162 13.98 20.19 -13.91
N PHE A 163 12.65 20.12 -13.76
CA PHE A 163 11.82 19.01 -14.28
C PHE A 163 11.89 18.94 -15.81
N THR A 164 11.80 20.08 -16.49
CA THR A 164 11.91 20.15 -17.94
C THR A 164 13.26 19.65 -18.42
N HIS A 165 14.34 20.09 -17.76
CA HIS A 165 15.70 19.63 -18.07
C HIS A 165 15.83 18.10 -17.86
N ASN A 166 15.40 17.60 -16.70
CA ASN A 166 15.45 16.17 -16.38
C ASN A 166 14.60 15.34 -17.33
N SER A 167 13.44 15.82 -17.73
CA SER A 167 12.56 15.13 -18.69
C SER A 167 13.18 15.05 -20.08
N THR A 168 13.83 16.14 -20.53
CA THR A 168 14.55 16.17 -21.80
C THR A 168 15.74 15.19 -21.78
N GLU A 169 16.48 15.18 -20.67
CA GLU A 169 17.63 14.27 -20.51
C GLU A 169 17.19 12.82 -20.41
N PHE A 170 16.13 12.51 -19.68
CA PHE A 170 15.55 11.17 -19.62
C PHE A 170 15.07 10.70 -21.00
N LEU A 171 14.34 11.56 -21.72
CA LEU A 171 13.88 11.25 -23.07
C LEU A 171 15.06 10.96 -24.01
N ARG A 172 16.14 11.75 -23.93
CA ARG A 172 17.33 11.55 -24.74
C ARG A 172 18.02 10.22 -24.44
N ARG A 173 18.13 9.86 -23.16
CA ARG A 173 18.76 8.60 -22.73
C ARG A 173 17.95 7.37 -23.06
N GLU A 174 16.62 7.49 -22.96
CA GLU A 174 15.71 6.37 -23.09
C GLU A 174 14.86 6.45 -24.39
N GLN A 175 15.29 7.25 -25.38
CA GLN A 175 14.52 7.45 -26.63
C GLN A 175 14.21 6.12 -27.34
N ASP A 176 15.19 5.21 -27.46
CA ASP A 176 15.01 3.94 -28.15
C ASP A 176 14.04 3.02 -27.39
N LEU A 177 14.09 3.06 -26.05
CA LEU A 177 13.16 2.36 -25.18
C LEU A 177 11.74 2.94 -25.26
N LEU A 178 11.62 4.26 -25.12
CA LEU A 178 10.32 4.93 -25.08
C LEU A 178 9.63 4.99 -26.45
N LEU A 179 10.37 5.25 -27.53
CA LEU A 179 9.78 5.41 -28.87
C LEU A 179 9.64 4.08 -29.61
N HIS A 180 10.61 3.16 -29.42
CA HIS A 180 10.71 1.94 -30.22
C HIS A 180 10.62 0.65 -29.40
N GLY A 181 10.56 0.73 -28.06
CA GLY A 181 10.55 -0.45 -27.18
C GLY A 181 11.85 -1.28 -27.22
N GLN A 182 12.95 -0.70 -27.73
CA GLN A 182 14.24 -1.40 -27.81
C GLN A 182 14.84 -1.57 -26.41
N GLY A 183 15.46 -2.74 -26.18
CA GLY A 183 16.06 -3.07 -24.89
C GLY A 183 15.08 -3.64 -23.84
N VAL A 184 13.79 -3.75 -24.19
CA VAL A 184 12.83 -4.42 -23.32
C VAL A 184 13.04 -5.92 -23.37
N PRO A 185 13.23 -6.61 -22.23
CA PRO A 185 13.39 -8.06 -22.22
C PRO A 185 12.10 -8.75 -22.65
N VAL A 186 12.23 -9.92 -23.27
CA VAL A 186 11.10 -10.74 -23.69
C VAL A 186 10.87 -11.83 -22.62
N PRO A 187 9.80 -11.72 -21.79
CA PRO A 187 9.49 -12.73 -20.80
C PRO A 187 8.92 -14.01 -21.46
N ARG A 188 8.97 -15.13 -20.74
CA ARG A 188 8.30 -16.38 -21.16
C ARG A 188 6.78 -16.24 -21.05
N THR A 189 6.32 -15.35 -20.20
CA THR A 189 4.89 -15.02 -20.01
C THR A 189 4.39 -14.29 -21.24
N LYS A 190 3.37 -14.83 -21.91
CA LYS A 190 2.72 -14.17 -23.06
C LYS A 190 1.83 -13.03 -22.56
N ILE A 191 2.15 -11.81 -22.99
CA ILE A 191 1.42 -10.59 -22.64
C ILE A 191 0.52 -10.12 -23.80
N ALA A 192 0.95 -10.29 -25.05
CA ALA A 192 0.26 -9.76 -26.22
C ALA A 192 -1.26 -10.01 -26.19
N ASP A 193 -2.01 -8.97 -26.46
CA ASP A 193 -3.48 -8.94 -26.50
C ASP A 193 -4.20 -9.33 -25.17
N ARG A 194 -3.44 -9.45 -24.08
CA ARG A 194 -4.00 -9.77 -22.76
C ARG A 194 -4.02 -8.55 -21.85
N PRO A 195 -5.02 -8.46 -20.95
CA PRO A 195 -4.98 -7.50 -19.86
C PRO A 195 -3.79 -7.78 -18.93
N VAL A 196 -3.21 -6.72 -18.39
CA VAL A 196 -2.12 -6.77 -17.40
C VAL A 196 -2.57 -6.03 -16.16
N VAL A 197 -2.31 -6.56 -14.97
CA VAL A 197 -2.45 -5.85 -13.70
C VAL A 197 -1.07 -5.68 -13.10
N VAL A 198 -0.64 -4.43 -12.94
CA VAL A 198 0.66 -4.08 -12.34
C VAL A 198 0.39 -3.63 -10.91
N VAL A 199 0.98 -4.33 -9.93
CA VAL A 199 0.82 -4.06 -8.50
C VAL A 199 2.10 -3.47 -7.94
N VAL A 200 2.03 -2.24 -7.49
CA VAL A 200 3.14 -1.49 -6.89
C VAL A 200 2.84 -1.26 -5.41
N PRO A 201 3.83 -1.34 -4.51
CA PRO A 201 3.62 -1.09 -3.08
C PRO A 201 3.48 0.42 -2.81
N GLY A 202 2.39 0.99 -3.30
CA GLY A 202 1.98 2.37 -3.09
C GLY A 202 0.95 2.51 -1.98
N ARG A 203 0.31 3.66 -1.91
CA ARG A 203 -0.79 3.90 -0.97
C ARG A 203 -1.99 3.04 -1.36
N ASP A 204 -2.69 2.50 -0.38
CA ASP A 204 -3.96 1.76 -0.50
C ASP A 204 -3.94 0.59 -1.53
N TYR A 205 -2.74 0.13 -1.95
CA TYR A 205 -2.59 -0.89 -2.99
C TYR A 205 -3.20 -2.24 -2.64
N VAL A 206 -3.32 -2.58 -1.35
CA VAL A 206 -3.93 -3.84 -0.89
C VAL A 206 -5.44 -3.79 -1.09
N GLU A 207 -6.06 -2.68 -0.73
CA GLU A 207 -7.48 -2.39 -0.89
C GLU A 207 -7.85 -2.33 -2.37
N GLU A 208 -7.05 -1.66 -3.18
CA GLU A 208 -7.23 -1.59 -4.63
C GLU A 208 -7.10 -2.96 -5.31
N LEU A 209 -6.11 -3.75 -4.90
CA LEU A 209 -5.97 -5.12 -5.39
C LEU A 209 -7.21 -5.97 -5.05
N ALA A 210 -7.77 -5.77 -3.85
CA ALA A 210 -9.01 -6.42 -3.45
C ALA A 210 -10.21 -5.95 -4.30
N ALA A 211 -10.29 -4.66 -4.62
CA ALA A 211 -11.35 -4.08 -5.44
C ALA A 211 -11.33 -4.59 -6.89
N VAL A 212 -10.15 -4.82 -7.48
CA VAL A 212 -10.03 -5.38 -8.84
C VAL A 212 -10.11 -6.90 -8.90
N ARG A 213 -10.29 -7.59 -7.77
CA ARG A 213 -10.28 -9.07 -7.68
C ARG A 213 -11.27 -9.74 -8.63
N ARG A 214 -12.44 -9.12 -8.82
CA ARG A 214 -13.45 -9.63 -9.76
C ARG A 214 -12.97 -9.57 -11.20
N PHE A 215 -12.37 -8.46 -11.60
CA PHE A 215 -11.73 -8.31 -12.90
C PHE A 215 -10.65 -9.38 -13.11
N VAL A 216 -9.80 -9.60 -12.11
CA VAL A 216 -8.75 -10.63 -12.15
C VAL A 216 -9.33 -12.03 -12.34
N ALA A 217 -10.41 -12.36 -11.63
CA ALA A 217 -11.04 -13.67 -11.73
C ALA A 217 -11.68 -13.93 -13.10
N GLU A 218 -12.32 -12.92 -13.69
CA GLU A 218 -13.07 -13.03 -14.93
C GLU A 218 -12.17 -12.89 -16.17
N GLN A 219 -11.26 -11.93 -16.17
CA GLN A 219 -10.41 -11.62 -17.33
C GLN A 219 -9.08 -12.38 -17.33
N ARG A 220 -8.68 -12.96 -16.21
CA ARG A 220 -7.41 -13.70 -16.04
C ARG A 220 -6.21 -12.92 -16.62
N PRO A 221 -6.01 -11.67 -16.18
CA PRO A 221 -4.91 -10.85 -16.66
C PRO A 221 -3.55 -11.46 -16.32
N VAL A 222 -2.51 -10.96 -16.95
CA VAL A 222 -1.14 -11.21 -16.50
C VAL A 222 -0.91 -10.38 -15.23
N LEU A 223 -0.46 -11.03 -14.16
CA LEU A 223 -0.19 -10.38 -12.88
C LEU A 223 1.29 -10.03 -12.76
N VAL A 224 1.58 -8.74 -12.73
CA VAL A 224 2.93 -8.19 -12.59
C VAL A 224 3.05 -7.56 -11.21
N GLY A 225 3.94 -8.09 -10.37
CA GLY A 225 4.27 -7.49 -9.09
C GLY A 225 5.57 -6.70 -9.17
N VAL A 226 5.56 -5.46 -8.70
CA VAL A 226 6.74 -4.62 -8.59
C VAL A 226 7.21 -4.67 -7.14
N ASP A 227 8.47 -5.02 -6.93
CA ASP A 227 9.06 -5.13 -5.59
C ASP A 227 8.11 -5.90 -4.64
N ARG A 228 7.84 -5.42 -3.43
CA ARG A 228 6.90 -6.07 -2.48
C ARG A 228 5.43 -6.08 -2.92
N GLY A 229 5.07 -5.39 -3.99
CA GLY A 229 3.75 -5.54 -4.62
C GLY A 229 3.49 -6.99 -5.07
N ALA A 230 4.55 -7.75 -5.39
CA ALA A 230 4.45 -9.18 -5.68
C ALA A 230 3.99 -10.01 -4.46
N ASP A 231 4.39 -9.62 -3.24
CA ASP A 231 3.96 -10.28 -2.01
C ASP A 231 2.47 -10.03 -1.73
N ALA A 232 1.95 -8.84 -2.08
CA ALA A 232 0.53 -8.56 -1.96
C ALA A 232 -0.31 -9.43 -2.90
N ILE A 233 0.13 -9.65 -4.14
CA ILE A 233 -0.52 -10.60 -5.07
C ILE A 233 -0.61 -11.98 -4.42
N ARG A 234 0.48 -12.44 -3.80
CA ARG A 234 0.51 -13.74 -3.15
C ARG A 234 -0.36 -13.80 -1.90
N SER A 235 -0.36 -12.74 -1.09
CA SER A 235 -1.22 -12.60 0.10
C SER A 235 -2.71 -12.61 -0.27
N ALA A 236 -3.07 -12.11 -1.45
CA ALA A 236 -4.40 -12.19 -2.02
C ALA A 236 -4.77 -13.60 -2.56
N ARG A 237 -3.91 -14.62 -2.33
CA ARG A 237 -4.02 -16.00 -2.85
C ARG A 237 -3.98 -16.08 -4.39
N LEU A 238 -3.31 -15.13 -5.01
CA LEU A 238 -3.00 -15.13 -6.43
C LEU A 238 -1.52 -15.48 -6.63
N ARG A 239 -1.13 -15.75 -7.87
CA ARG A 239 0.26 -16.03 -8.22
C ARG A 239 0.76 -14.95 -9.17
N PRO A 240 1.87 -14.24 -8.87
CA PRO A 240 2.46 -13.33 -9.84
C PRO A 240 3.00 -14.12 -11.02
N ASP A 241 2.68 -13.67 -12.23
CA ASP A 241 3.28 -14.21 -13.47
C ASP A 241 4.67 -13.64 -13.65
N ILE A 242 4.82 -12.33 -13.44
CA ILE A 242 6.06 -11.59 -13.60
C ILE A 242 6.33 -10.81 -12.31
N VAL A 243 7.58 -10.80 -11.87
CA VAL A 243 8.05 -9.94 -10.78
C VAL A 243 9.13 -9.02 -11.32
N VAL A 244 8.96 -7.72 -11.15
CA VAL A 244 9.95 -6.70 -11.55
C VAL A 244 10.58 -6.13 -10.29
N VAL A 245 11.90 -6.15 -10.21
CA VAL A 245 12.67 -5.68 -9.06
C VAL A 245 13.84 -4.81 -9.49
N SER A 246 14.23 -3.88 -8.62
CA SER A 246 15.43 -3.07 -8.86
C SER A 246 16.70 -3.79 -8.39
N ALA A 247 17.78 -3.66 -9.15
CA ALA A 247 19.11 -4.10 -8.71
C ALA A 247 19.61 -3.32 -7.49
N ASN A 248 19.14 -2.07 -7.33
CA ASN A 248 19.52 -1.17 -6.23
C ASN A 248 18.58 -1.26 -5.03
N ALA A 249 17.51 -2.09 -5.09
CA ALA A 249 16.59 -2.27 -3.99
C ALA A 249 17.28 -2.86 -2.75
N GLY A 250 16.98 -2.32 -1.57
CA GLY A 250 17.37 -2.89 -0.29
C GLY A 250 16.67 -4.23 -0.03
N ASP A 251 17.19 -5.01 0.92
CA ASP A 251 16.59 -6.31 1.26
C ASP A 251 15.16 -6.17 1.80
N ASP A 252 14.84 -5.02 2.40
CA ASP A 252 13.51 -4.67 2.91
C ASP A 252 12.53 -4.24 1.81
N GLU A 253 13.01 -3.93 0.62
CA GLU A 253 12.19 -3.58 -0.55
C GLU A 253 11.93 -4.80 -1.45
N LEU A 254 12.76 -5.81 -1.36
CA LEU A 254 12.62 -7.01 -2.17
C LEU A 254 11.44 -7.87 -1.72
N PRO A 255 10.79 -8.57 -2.67
CA PRO A 255 9.81 -9.60 -2.35
C PRO A 255 10.43 -10.76 -1.59
N GLU A 256 9.60 -11.49 -0.84
CA GLU A 256 10.02 -12.73 -0.20
C GLU A 256 10.62 -13.72 -1.22
N PRO A 257 11.67 -14.49 -0.84
CA PRO A 257 12.27 -15.50 -1.74
C PRO A 257 11.27 -16.51 -2.30
N LYS A 258 10.22 -16.82 -1.51
CA LYS A 258 9.13 -17.72 -1.95
C LYS A 258 8.30 -17.09 -3.08
N THR A 259 8.08 -15.78 -3.02
CA THR A 259 7.35 -15.03 -4.04
C THR A 259 8.14 -14.98 -5.33
N LEU A 260 9.42 -14.64 -5.26
CA LEU A 260 10.34 -14.66 -6.42
C LEU A 260 10.37 -16.02 -7.12
N LYS A 261 10.49 -17.12 -6.35
CA LYS A 261 10.49 -18.49 -6.89
C LYS A 261 9.14 -18.93 -7.47
N SER A 262 8.04 -18.32 -7.02
CA SER A 262 6.70 -18.66 -7.51
C SER A 262 6.40 -18.01 -8.86
N ALA A 263 7.04 -16.89 -9.20
CA ALA A 263 6.85 -16.20 -10.46
C ALA A 263 7.37 -17.05 -11.65
N ARG A 264 6.77 -16.83 -12.82
CA ARG A 264 7.24 -17.46 -14.06
C ARG A 264 8.48 -16.75 -14.60
N ASP A 265 8.48 -15.42 -14.49
CA ASP A 265 9.59 -14.57 -14.91
C ASP A 265 9.94 -13.59 -13.80
N VAL A 266 11.22 -13.37 -13.60
CA VAL A 266 11.75 -12.30 -12.75
C VAL A 266 12.57 -11.36 -13.64
N ILE A 267 12.25 -10.08 -13.60
CA ILE A 267 12.90 -9.04 -14.37
C ILE A 267 13.67 -8.14 -13.40
N LEU A 268 14.95 -8.02 -13.63
CA LEU A 268 15.83 -7.20 -12.84
C LEU A 268 16.13 -5.90 -13.59
N ARG A 269 15.53 -4.81 -13.15
CA ARG A 269 15.87 -3.48 -13.64
C ARG A 269 17.26 -3.09 -13.15
N VAL A 270 18.14 -2.79 -14.06
CA VAL A 270 19.51 -2.36 -13.81
C VAL A 270 19.76 -1.00 -14.45
N ASP A 271 20.59 -0.17 -13.83
CA ASP A 271 21.00 1.08 -14.44
C ASP A 271 21.90 0.80 -15.65
N ARG A 272 21.87 1.66 -16.67
CA ARG A 272 22.71 1.54 -17.86
C ARG A 272 24.18 1.52 -17.47
N GLY A 273 24.90 0.52 -17.95
CA GLY A 273 26.31 0.31 -17.61
C GLY A 273 26.57 -0.29 -16.23
N ALA A 274 25.53 -0.77 -15.54
CA ALA A 274 25.67 -1.47 -14.27
C ALA A 274 26.52 -2.74 -14.42
N ASN A 275 27.17 -3.14 -13.32
CA ASN A 275 27.99 -4.34 -13.29
C ASN A 275 27.15 -5.58 -13.66
N ARG A 276 27.70 -6.46 -14.52
CA ARG A 276 27.07 -7.73 -14.93
C ARG A 276 26.70 -8.65 -13.77
N ASN A 277 27.28 -8.42 -12.60
CA ASN A 277 27.04 -9.19 -11.38
C ASN A 277 25.76 -8.75 -10.60
N ALA A 278 25.02 -7.76 -11.10
CA ALA A 278 23.78 -7.28 -10.45
C ALA A 278 22.75 -8.39 -10.15
N GLY A 279 22.79 -9.49 -10.95
CA GLY A 279 21.90 -10.64 -10.78
C GLY A 279 22.38 -11.71 -9.79
N GLU A 280 23.62 -11.67 -9.28
CA GLU A 280 24.20 -12.76 -8.49
C GLU A 280 23.40 -13.08 -7.21
N ARG A 281 22.87 -12.05 -6.53
CA ARG A 281 22.04 -12.26 -5.34
C ARG A 281 20.77 -13.07 -5.64
N PHE A 282 20.18 -12.92 -6.81
CA PHE A 282 18.99 -13.67 -7.25
C PHE A 282 19.37 -15.09 -7.66
N THR A 283 20.51 -15.25 -8.31
CA THR A 283 21.05 -16.58 -8.66
C THR A 283 21.32 -17.43 -7.42
N LYS A 284 21.85 -16.82 -6.34
CA LYS A 284 22.01 -17.48 -5.03
C LYS A 284 20.69 -17.93 -4.42
N LEU A 285 19.61 -17.22 -4.72
CA LEU A 285 18.24 -17.60 -4.33
C LEU A 285 17.64 -18.67 -5.27
N GLY A 286 18.33 -19.09 -6.32
CA GLY A 286 17.84 -20.05 -7.32
C GLY A 286 16.87 -19.43 -8.33
N VAL A 287 17.00 -18.12 -8.58
CA VAL A 287 16.21 -17.36 -9.55
C VAL A 287 17.15 -16.76 -10.59
N THR A 288 16.90 -17.00 -11.88
CA THR A 288 17.67 -16.38 -12.98
C THR A 288 16.83 -15.24 -13.56
N PRO A 289 17.14 -13.98 -13.22
CA PRO A 289 16.38 -12.84 -13.73
C PRO A 289 16.73 -12.50 -15.17
N LEU A 290 15.77 -11.97 -15.91
CA LEU A 290 15.99 -11.26 -17.16
C LEU A 290 16.42 -9.82 -16.84
N LEU A 291 17.51 -9.37 -17.46
CA LEU A 291 18.00 -8.01 -17.24
C LEU A 291 17.21 -7.01 -18.08
N PHE A 292 16.85 -5.89 -17.46
CA PHE A 292 16.22 -4.75 -18.10
C PHE A 292 17.04 -3.50 -17.80
N GLU A 293 17.89 -3.10 -18.76
CA GLU A 293 18.72 -1.91 -18.64
C GLU A 293 17.91 -0.64 -18.91
N SER A 294 17.66 0.15 -17.88
CA SER A 294 16.93 1.41 -17.98
C SER A 294 17.17 2.30 -16.77
N THR A 295 17.14 3.61 -16.98
CA THR A 295 17.12 4.62 -15.91
C THR A 295 15.71 4.93 -15.39
N ALA A 296 14.68 4.27 -15.94
CA ALA A 296 13.31 4.35 -15.47
C ALA A 296 13.17 3.80 -14.04
N THR A 297 12.13 4.24 -13.32
CA THR A 297 11.78 3.63 -12.03
C THR A 297 11.37 2.16 -12.23
N THR A 298 11.36 1.36 -11.17
CA THR A 298 10.98 -0.06 -11.26
C THR A 298 9.51 -0.21 -11.70
N GLU A 299 8.64 0.68 -11.21
CA GLU A 299 7.22 0.73 -11.62
C GLU A 299 7.06 1.09 -13.10
N ASP A 300 7.82 2.10 -13.56
CA ASP A 300 7.78 2.54 -14.96
C ASP A 300 8.33 1.47 -15.90
N ALA A 301 9.38 0.76 -15.48
CA ALA A 301 9.92 -0.37 -16.23
C ALA A 301 8.86 -1.49 -16.39
N ALA A 302 8.05 -1.76 -15.37
CA ALA A 302 6.94 -2.71 -15.46
C ALA A 302 5.86 -2.25 -16.45
N LEU A 303 5.52 -0.96 -16.45
CA LEU A 303 4.56 -0.38 -17.41
C LEU A 303 5.08 -0.44 -18.83
N ILE A 304 6.34 -0.03 -19.05
CA ILE A 304 7.00 -0.06 -20.36
C ILE A 304 7.07 -1.49 -20.88
N LEU A 305 7.39 -2.45 -20.02
CA LEU A 305 7.39 -3.88 -20.37
C LEU A 305 6.00 -4.31 -20.88
N ALA A 306 4.94 -4.00 -20.14
CA ALA A 306 3.59 -4.39 -20.51
C ALA A 306 3.16 -3.75 -21.84
N ASP A 307 3.48 -2.47 -22.06
CA ASP A 307 3.19 -1.76 -23.31
C ASP A 307 3.99 -2.30 -24.51
N ALA A 308 5.29 -2.49 -24.34
CA ALA A 308 6.17 -3.00 -25.39
C ALA A 308 5.81 -4.45 -25.79
N GLN A 309 5.26 -5.23 -24.87
CA GLN A 309 4.74 -6.58 -25.15
C GLN A 309 3.28 -6.57 -25.60
N HIS A 310 2.75 -5.41 -26.00
CA HIS A 310 1.40 -5.24 -26.57
C HIS A 310 0.24 -5.70 -25.64
N ALA A 311 0.30 -5.36 -24.38
CA ALA A 311 -0.85 -5.53 -23.48
C ALA A 311 -2.09 -4.84 -24.05
N SER A 312 -3.27 -5.49 -23.96
CA SER A 312 -4.53 -4.88 -24.40
C SER A 312 -4.97 -3.72 -23.51
N VAL A 313 -4.80 -3.87 -22.20
CA VAL A 313 -5.02 -2.85 -21.18
C VAL A 313 -4.08 -3.10 -20.01
N ILE A 314 -3.63 -2.04 -19.35
CA ILE A 314 -2.77 -2.08 -18.17
C ILE A 314 -3.54 -1.47 -17.01
N VAL A 315 -3.84 -2.25 -15.99
CA VAL A 315 -4.46 -1.77 -14.74
C VAL A 315 -3.36 -1.52 -13.72
N GLY A 316 -3.21 -0.28 -13.29
CA GLY A 316 -2.23 0.11 -12.27
C GLY A 316 -2.85 0.09 -10.88
N VAL A 317 -2.29 -0.72 -9.98
CA VAL A 317 -2.67 -0.85 -8.58
C VAL A 317 -1.58 -0.23 -7.70
N GLY A 318 -1.93 0.67 -6.78
CA GLY A 318 -0.99 1.43 -5.97
C GLY A 318 -0.21 2.50 -6.73
N MET A 319 -0.69 2.87 -7.90
CA MET A 319 -0.02 3.78 -8.84
C MET A 319 -0.90 5.01 -9.09
N HIS A 320 -0.79 6.02 -8.26
CA HIS A 320 -1.54 7.25 -8.45
C HIS A 320 -0.67 8.29 -9.18
N ALA A 321 -1.26 9.07 -10.05
CA ALA A 321 -0.63 10.21 -10.70
C ALA A 321 -1.48 11.47 -10.49
N THR A 322 -1.61 11.83 -9.22
CA THR A 322 -2.25 13.08 -8.85
C THR A 322 -1.25 14.23 -8.89
N LEU A 323 -1.76 15.45 -9.01
CA LEU A 323 -0.92 16.64 -8.91
C LEU A 323 -0.20 16.70 -7.54
N ASP A 324 -0.87 16.23 -6.50
CA ASP A 324 -0.30 16.14 -5.15
C ASP A 324 0.92 15.24 -5.11
N GLU A 325 0.85 14.07 -5.74
CA GLU A 325 2.01 13.16 -5.83
C GLU A 325 3.13 13.74 -6.70
N PHE A 326 2.78 14.46 -7.76
CA PHE A 326 3.76 15.15 -8.58
C PHE A 326 4.52 16.20 -7.78
N LEU A 327 3.85 16.92 -6.89
CA LEU A 327 4.47 17.91 -6.02
C LEU A 327 5.30 17.29 -4.88
N ASP A 328 4.94 16.09 -4.42
CA ASP A 328 5.60 15.41 -3.29
C ASP A 328 6.77 14.48 -3.71
N ARG A 329 6.87 14.10 -4.97
CA ARG A 329 7.89 13.15 -5.44
C ARG A 329 9.27 13.79 -5.62
N GLN A 330 10.31 13.00 -5.32
CA GLN A 330 11.71 13.37 -5.59
C GLN A 330 11.98 13.47 -7.11
N ARG A 331 12.77 14.46 -7.52
CA ARG A 331 13.00 14.92 -8.91
C ARG A 331 13.38 13.83 -9.92
N ALA A 332 14.19 12.84 -9.54
CA ALA A 332 14.71 11.85 -10.49
C ALA A 332 13.63 10.90 -11.02
N GLY A 333 12.67 10.50 -10.18
CA GLY A 333 11.59 9.59 -10.56
C GLY A 333 10.48 10.26 -11.38
N LEU A 334 10.26 11.58 -11.21
CA LEU A 334 9.18 12.32 -11.87
C LEU A 334 9.28 12.32 -13.39
N ALA A 335 10.48 12.53 -13.94
CA ALA A 335 10.71 12.55 -15.39
C ALA A 335 10.37 11.20 -16.02
N SER A 336 10.80 10.10 -15.39
CA SER A 336 10.48 8.74 -15.81
C SER A 336 8.98 8.50 -15.77
N THR A 337 8.34 8.77 -14.63
CA THR A 337 6.91 8.52 -14.43
C THR A 337 6.06 9.33 -15.40
N TYR A 338 6.38 10.61 -15.60
CA TYR A 338 5.65 11.48 -16.53
C TYR A 338 5.72 10.98 -17.97
N LEU A 339 6.94 10.71 -18.47
CA LEU A 339 7.13 10.26 -19.85
C LEU A 339 6.60 8.83 -20.08
N THR A 340 6.77 7.93 -19.10
CA THR A 340 6.18 6.60 -19.18
C THR A 340 4.66 6.67 -19.24
N ARG A 341 4.02 7.51 -18.42
CA ARG A 341 2.55 7.66 -18.45
C ARG A 341 2.05 8.26 -19.76
N LEU A 342 2.80 9.18 -20.38
CA LEU A 342 2.46 9.67 -21.71
C LEU A 342 2.50 8.53 -22.75
N LYS A 343 3.51 7.65 -22.66
CA LYS A 343 3.66 6.50 -23.56
C LYS A 343 2.55 5.49 -23.39
N VAL A 344 2.32 5.05 -22.16
CA VAL A 344 1.37 3.95 -21.87
C VAL A 344 -0.06 4.42 -21.67
N GLY A 345 -0.29 5.74 -21.61
CA GLY A 345 -1.57 6.36 -21.28
C GLY A 345 -2.78 5.81 -22.03
N PRO A 346 -2.70 5.55 -23.36
CA PRO A 346 -3.82 4.99 -24.10
C PRO A 346 -4.30 3.61 -23.61
N ARG A 347 -3.46 2.89 -22.85
CA ARG A 347 -3.76 1.56 -22.32
C ARG A 347 -3.83 1.51 -20.80
N LEU A 348 -3.40 2.58 -20.12
CA LEU A 348 -3.31 2.62 -18.66
C LEU A 348 -4.65 3.01 -18.03
N VAL A 349 -5.12 2.19 -17.12
CA VAL A 349 -6.34 2.42 -16.32
C VAL A 349 -5.96 2.34 -14.85
N ASP A 350 -6.40 3.32 -14.08
CA ASP A 350 -6.25 3.29 -12.61
C ASP A 350 -7.15 2.20 -12.01
N ALA A 351 -6.61 1.47 -11.03
CA ALA A 351 -7.35 0.40 -10.35
C ALA A 351 -8.65 0.88 -9.71
N THR A 352 -8.69 2.13 -9.23
CA THR A 352 -9.88 2.74 -8.61
C THR A 352 -11.03 2.91 -9.59
N ALA A 353 -10.75 3.06 -10.89
CA ALA A 353 -11.75 3.18 -11.93
C ALA A 353 -12.35 1.83 -12.34
N VAL A 354 -11.62 0.73 -12.17
CA VAL A 354 -12.03 -0.60 -12.63
C VAL A 354 -13.37 -1.06 -12.04
N PRO A 355 -13.65 -0.96 -10.73
CA PRO A 355 -14.93 -1.38 -10.17
C PRO A 355 -16.14 -0.61 -10.74
N THR A 356 -15.92 0.64 -11.14
CA THR A 356 -16.94 1.50 -11.74
C THR A 356 -17.20 1.15 -13.20
N LEU A 357 -16.13 0.95 -13.98
CA LEU A 357 -16.19 0.62 -15.40
C LEU A 357 -16.56 -0.84 -15.62
N TYR A 358 -16.01 -1.75 -14.81
CA TYR A 358 -16.18 -3.20 -14.90
C TYR A 358 -17.25 -3.65 -13.92
N SER A 359 -18.47 -3.22 -14.14
CA SER A 359 -19.61 -3.63 -13.30
C SER A 359 -20.19 -4.95 -13.72
N GLY A 360 -19.42 -6.01 -13.96
CA GLY A 360 -19.80 -7.37 -14.32
C GLY A 360 -21.27 -7.74 -13.97
N ARG A 361 -22.22 -7.16 -14.68
CA ARG A 361 -23.64 -7.12 -14.31
C ARG A 361 -24.47 -8.28 -14.88
N VAL A 362 -23.88 -9.42 -15.10
CA VAL A 362 -24.72 -10.60 -15.23
C VAL A 362 -25.12 -11.02 -13.81
N ARG A 363 -26.23 -10.48 -13.35
CA ARG A 363 -26.80 -10.92 -12.05
C ARG A 363 -27.18 -12.39 -12.20
N PRO A 364 -26.63 -13.30 -11.36
CA PRO A 364 -26.88 -14.74 -11.47
C PRO A 364 -28.39 -15.07 -11.47
N ARG A 365 -29.21 -14.22 -10.86
CA ARG A 365 -30.68 -14.31 -10.90
C ARG A 365 -31.26 -14.17 -12.31
N HIS A 366 -30.65 -13.39 -13.21
CA HIS A 366 -31.15 -13.28 -14.59
C HIS A 366 -30.77 -14.51 -15.41
N LEU A 367 -29.60 -15.10 -15.20
CA LEU A 367 -29.22 -16.38 -15.77
C LEU A 367 -30.14 -17.48 -15.27
N LEU A 368 -30.40 -17.52 -13.97
CA LEU A 368 -31.37 -18.48 -13.39
C LEU A 368 -32.78 -18.29 -13.99
N ALA A 369 -33.23 -17.03 -14.12
CA ALA A 369 -34.53 -16.74 -14.73
C ALA A 369 -34.62 -17.23 -16.19
N VAL A 370 -33.55 -17.04 -16.98
CA VAL A 370 -33.49 -17.56 -18.36
C VAL A 370 -33.50 -19.09 -18.39
N VAL A 371 -32.75 -19.75 -17.51
CA VAL A 371 -32.74 -21.22 -17.41
C VAL A 371 -34.10 -21.71 -16.99
N VAL A 372 -34.74 -21.12 -15.98
CA VAL A 372 -36.09 -21.48 -15.54
C VAL A 372 -37.13 -21.26 -16.66
N ALA A 373 -37.07 -20.10 -17.34
CA ALA A 373 -37.97 -19.84 -18.46
C ALA A 373 -37.77 -20.84 -19.61
N GLY A 374 -36.53 -21.22 -19.93
CA GLY A 374 -36.20 -22.27 -20.90
C GLY A 374 -36.72 -23.63 -20.49
N ALA A 375 -36.56 -24.00 -19.22
CA ALA A 375 -37.08 -25.26 -18.67
C ALA A 375 -38.62 -25.31 -18.71
N VAL A 376 -39.30 -24.20 -18.36
CA VAL A 376 -40.76 -24.10 -18.44
C VAL A 376 -41.24 -24.19 -19.89
N ALA A 377 -40.59 -23.52 -20.82
CA ALA A 377 -40.91 -23.57 -22.25
C ALA A 377 -40.71 -25.01 -22.80
N LEU A 378 -39.62 -25.67 -22.42
CA LEU A 378 -39.35 -27.06 -22.80
C LEU A 378 -40.38 -28.02 -22.22
N ALA A 379 -40.75 -27.88 -20.95
CA ALA A 379 -41.78 -28.69 -20.30
C ALA A 379 -43.15 -28.50 -20.97
N ALA A 380 -43.51 -27.24 -21.29
CA ALA A 380 -44.73 -26.93 -22.02
C ALA A 380 -44.74 -27.55 -23.44
N ALA A 381 -43.61 -27.47 -24.16
CA ALA A 381 -43.47 -28.08 -25.49
C ALA A 381 -43.58 -29.60 -25.46
N ILE A 382 -42.97 -30.24 -24.47
CA ILE A 382 -43.07 -31.71 -24.27
C ILE A 382 -44.52 -32.08 -23.88
N GLY A 383 -45.16 -31.37 -22.97
CA GLY A 383 -46.51 -31.66 -22.48
C GLY A 383 -47.62 -31.49 -23.54
N THR A 384 -47.35 -30.78 -24.62
CA THR A 384 -48.29 -30.65 -25.75
C THR A 384 -48.16 -31.77 -26.79
N THR A 385 -47.13 -32.63 -26.66
CA THR A 385 -46.93 -33.76 -27.58
C THR A 385 -47.53 -35.04 -26.96
N PRO A 386 -48.09 -36.00 -27.79
CA PRO A 386 -48.62 -37.27 -27.27
C PRO A 386 -47.58 -38.08 -26.47
N VAL A 387 -46.34 -38.10 -26.95
CA VAL A 387 -45.21 -38.77 -26.28
C VAL A 387 -44.85 -38.11 -24.95
N GLY A 388 -44.95 -36.79 -24.88
CA GLY A 388 -44.70 -36.06 -23.64
C GLY A 388 -45.76 -36.28 -22.56
N GLN A 389 -47.01 -36.49 -22.97
CA GLN A 389 -48.10 -36.84 -22.06
C GLN A 389 -47.90 -38.23 -21.47
N GLU A 390 -47.50 -39.23 -22.28
CA GLU A 390 -47.18 -40.60 -21.80
C GLU A 390 -45.98 -40.52 -20.78
N TRP A 391 -45.00 -39.70 -21.02
CA TRP A 391 -43.87 -39.52 -20.09
C TRP A 391 -44.27 -38.82 -18.80
N ALA A 392 -45.17 -37.84 -18.86
CA ALA A 392 -45.68 -37.13 -17.70
C ALA A 392 -46.52 -38.05 -16.81
N ASP A 393 -47.37 -38.89 -17.43
CA ASP A 393 -48.19 -39.89 -16.72
C ASP A 393 -47.30 -40.96 -16.07
N ALA A 394 -46.29 -41.46 -16.75
CA ALA A 394 -45.35 -42.43 -16.19
C ALA A 394 -44.53 -41.82 -14.98
N LEU A 395 -44.10 -40.55 -15.07
CA LEU A 395 -43.41 -39.88 -13.99
C LEU A 395 -44.31 -39.60 -12.78
N THR A 396 -45.55 -39.20 -13.02
CA THR A 396 -46.54 -39.00 -11.93
C THR A 396 -46.92 -40.31 -11.25
N GLY A 397 -47.03 -41.41 -12.01
CA GLY A 397 -47.23 -42.76 -11.45
C GLY A 397 -46.05 -43.17 -10.53
N GLN A 398 -44.83 -43.06 -11.01
CA GLN A 398 -43.63 -43.37 -10.17
C GLN A 398 -43.50 -42.49 -8.92
N LEU A 399 -43.89 -41.23 -9.00
CA LEU A 399 -43.82 -40.31 -7.85
C LEU A 399 -44.88 -40.65 -6.80
N SER A 400 -46.11 -41.04 -7.24
CA SER A 400 -47.16 -41.50 -6.33
C SER A 400 -46.79 -42.81 -5.64
N ASP A 401 -46.25 -43.79 -6.37
CA ASP A 401 -45.76 -45.03 -5.80
C ASP A 401 -44.66 -44.84 -4.76
N LEU A 402 -43.76 -43.87 -4.99
CA LEU A 402 -42.67 -43.53 -4.09
C LEU A 402 -43.15 -42.78 -2.83
N LEU A 403 -44.17 -41.93 -2.98
CA LEU A 403 -44.84 -41.27 -1.84
C LEU A 403 -45.63 -42.27 -1.00
N ASP A 404 -46.34 -43.24 -1.62
CA ASP A 404 -47.08 -44.31 -0.91
C ASP A 404 -46.13 -45.27 -0.18
N GLN A 405 -44.95 -45.56 -0.76
CA GLN A 405 -43.92 -46.33 -0.09
C GLN A 405 -43.34 -45.56 1.13
N LEU A 406 -43.09 -44.25 1.00
CA LEU A 406 -42.61 -43.44 2.10
C LEU A 406 -43.66 -43.32 3.22
N GLN A 407 -44.94 -43.15 2.91
CA GLN A 407 -46.02 -43.13 3.90
C GLN A 407 -46.19 -44.49 4.60
N GLY A 408 -46.00 -45.61 3.88
CA GLY A 408 -46.05 -46.94 4.48
C GLY A 408 -44.87 -47.30 5.38
N MET A 409 -43.76 -46.55 5.30
CA MET A 409 -42.59 -46.70 6.19
C MET A 409 -42.72 -45.93 7.50
N PHE A 410 -43.71 -45.02 7.61
CA PHE A 410 -43.96 -44.23 8.79
C PHE A 410 -45.24 -44.62 9.56
N GLN A 411 -45.94 -45.71 9.15
CA GLN A 411 -46.95 -46.40 9.91
C GLN A 411 -46.43 -47.74 10.45
#